data_d929a2b0f9afb8a57ad215c8c7af6cd2
#
_entry.id   d929a2b0f9afb8a57ad215c8c7af6cd2
#
_cell.length_a   1.000
_cell.length_b   1.000
_cell.length_c   1.000
_cell.angle_alpha   90.00
_cell.angle_beta   90.00
_cell.angle_gamma   90.00
#
_symmetry.space_group_name_H-M   'P 1'
#
loop_
_entity.id
_entity.type
_entity.pdbx_description
1 polymer ?
#
loop_
_entity_poly.entity_id
_entity_poly.type
_entity_poly.pdbx_seq_one_letter_code
_entity_poly.pdbx_strand_id
1 'polypeptide(L)'
;MQSDMPAFLSGRHVKVAAFFGALALAAIVHMAIPFVTAPTILQALWASGFAQSYVNHGWLAIHAVDFGLPQPAAIAFGLSGTVVQGVFIRLLGAAPIDAYTMTIVFYLGVALYGSHALARRMGAPFYLALLLGLLWLSVPVVWNHGSYSMLMLGFALLPFYAYSSLALVEATTRRAVLLRGCQFVAVCILAIFMDGYTFVMFASSAGLIFASALITGRPSRVRSLVLSLPIMALGFGVAYFMYDAFVGTSDYDTVSLEFFRGWGVDVTMLGIPTRGLLWFWDATGIGLARSAALFWGDESVWVTTFIGPLLALGTLGFVFAENRPRAALWLAIAVFGIYFALGPSLKINSIKNRADIVEQDRGQLMPEKYAVMPTGAEWIYDRVPGLKYMRAIYRWTGMAALGLWALTVLLIIRLSSRHPILAALTIAFAITTFLPHLRDRTLAAVDSRHRVQMIDSGVSKELATAIGQNNIAVFVPFDNDFMVGYLAAMGGYRTYNIGGDKNGAMAQNAWSPAILALNRWQLSESSFWQNARLVLLDRKVDRVVFPYFDTVWASVDWPPRHSSLDARRQTLLPVAQQAADSSCFELTQYPMFSVMSLSAAGRAFVASGAQIHSYTETARDLCKDFSDS
;
A
#
# COMPACT_ATOMS: atom_id res chain seq x y z
N MET A 1 -8.42 32.51 31.36
CA MET A 1 -7.10 33.11 31.24
C MET A 1 -6.54 32.75 29.86
N GLN A 2 -6.63 33.66 28.87
CA GLN A 2 -5.80 33.58 27.67
C GLN A 2 -4.38 33.94 28.12
N SER A 3 -3.49 32.94 28.12
CA SER A 3 -2.07 33.20 28.38
C SER A 3 -1.56 34.13 27.29
N ASP A 4 -0.95 35.23 27.67
CA ASP A 4 -0.29 36.22 26.80
C ASP A 4 0.82 35.53 25.99
N MET A 5 0.44 34.94 24.85
CA MET A 5 1.40 34.49 23.86
C MET A 5 2.08 35.74 23.27
N PRO A 6 3.40 35.80 23.17
CA PRO A 6 4.10 36.94 22.60
C PRO A 6 3.48 37.31 21.26
N ALA A 7 3.16 38.58 21.03
CA ALA A 7 2.43 39.08 19.87
C ALA A 7 3.05 38.63 18.50
N PHE A 8 4.38 38.41 18.44
CA PHE A 8 5.06 37.92 17.24
C PHE A 8 4.67 36.50 16.84
N LEU A 9 4.25 35.63 17.78
CA LEU A 9 3.79 34.26 17.51
C LEU A 9 2.33 34.20 17.05
N SER A 10 1.59 35.29 17.15
CA SER A 10 0.19 35.37 16.71
C SER A 10 0.04 35.60 15.20
N GLY A 11 1.09 36.03 14.50
CA GLY A 11 1.09 36.36 13.08
C GLY A 11 0.72 35.18 12.17
N ARG A 12 -0.09 35.42 11.14
CA ARG A 12 -0.48 34.40 10.13
C ARG A 12 0.75 33.74 9.50
N HIS A 13 1.79 34.51 9.19
CA HIS A 13 3.02 34.01 8.58
C HIS A 13 3.77 33.02 9.49
N VAL A 14 3.82 33.28 10.80
CA VAL A 14 4.48 32.39 11.76
C VAL A 14 3.75 31.05 11.87
N LYS A 15 2.42 31.07 11.86
CA LYS A 15 1.61 29.83 11.85
C LYS A 15 1.81 29.01 10.58
N VAL A 16 1.89 29.66 9.45
CA VAL A 16 2.16 29.01 8.15
C VAL A 16 3.59 28.42 8.16
N ALA A 17 4.60 29.18 8.60
CA ALA A 17 5.97 28.70 8.72
C ALA A 17 6.07 27.49 9.67
N ALA A 18 5.39 27.55 10.83
CA ALA A 18 5.35 26.43 11.77
C ALA A 18 4.71 25.17 11.15
N PHE A 19 3.64 25.33 10.35
CA PHE A 19 3.02 24.20 9.65
C PHE A 19 3.98 23.55 8.65
N PHE A 20 4.66 24.35 7.81
CA PHE A 20 5.62 23.81 6.84
C PHE A 20 6.88 23.24 7.52
N GLY A 21 7.32 23.82 8.63
CA GLY A 21 8.38 23.25 9.46
C GLY A 21 7.99 21.87 10.03
N ALA A 22 6.77 21.74 10.53
CA ALA A 22 6.23 20.46 10.99
C ALA A 22 6.10 19.44 9.84
N LEU A 23 5.66 19.87 8.65
CA LEU A 23 5.60 19.02 7.47
C LEU A 23 6.99 18.53 7.05
N ALA A 24 7.99 19.40 7.08
CA ALA A 24 9.38 19.02 6.79
C ALA A 24 9.91 17.96 7.77
N LEU A 25 9.63 18.12 9.08
CA LEU A 25 9.98 17.12 10.09
C LEU A 25 9.26 15.78 9.83
N ALA A 26 7.97 15.82 9.49
CA ALA A 26 7.23 14.62 9.13
C ALA A 26 7.84 13.95 7.88
N ALA A 27 8.18 14.72 6.84
CA ALA A 27 8.82 14.21 5.64
C ALA A 27 10.17 13.52 5.94
N ILE A 28 10.96 14.06 6.87
CA ILE A 28 12.21 13.44 7.33
C ILE A 28 11.93 12.10 8.03
N VAL A 29 10.96 12.03 8.95
CA VAL A 29 10.60 10.78 9.64
C VAL A 29 10.13 9.70 8.66
N HIS A 30 9.43 10.11 7.61
CA HIS A 30 8.94 9.22 6.54
C HIS A 30 9.96 8.97 5.42
N MET A 31 11.18 9.50 5.51
CA MET A 31 12.19 9.43 4.45
C MET A 31 11.68 9.95 3.09
N ALA A 32 10.73 10.87 3.10
CA ALA A 32 10.10 11.42 1.91
C ALA A 32 10.69 12.80 1.58
N ILE A 33 11.96 12.84 1.15
CA ILE A 33 12.66 14.08 0.76
C ILE A 33 12.76 14.08 -0.78
N PRO A 34 11.90 14.87 -1.49
CA PRO A 34 11.88 14.88 -2.94
C PRO A 34 13.26 15.12 -3.54
N PHE A 35 13.57 14.43 -4.63
CA PHE A 35 14.84 14.46 -5.36
C PHE A 35 16.07 13.91 -4.59
N VAL A 36 15.90 13.51 -3.32
CA VAL A 36 16.99 12.97 -2.49
C VAL A 36 16.76 11.51 -2.12
N THR A 37 15.54 11.14 -1.74
CA THR A 37 15.21 9.83 -1.21
C THR A 37 14.02 9.19 -1.92
N ALA A 38 13.92 7.84 -1.87
CA ALA A 38 12.71 7.10 -2.14
C ALA A 38 12.41 6.24 -0.90
N PRO A 39 11.29 6.47 -0.17
CA PRO A 39 10.99 5.77 1.07
C PRO A 39 10.86 4.26 0.92
N THR A 40 10.48 3.81 -0.25
CA THR A 40 10.35 2.40 -0.65
C THR A 40 10.61 2.25 -2.14
N ILE A 41 10.88 1.03 -2.59
CA ILE A 41 11.13 0.77 -4.01
C ILE A 41 10.06 -0.16 -4.63
N LEU A 42 9.58 -1.18 -3.92
CA LEU A 42 8.73 -2.23 -4.49
C LEU A 42 7.40 -1.69 -5.05
N GLN A 43 6.54 -1.20 -4.17
CA GLN A 43 5.26 -0.61 -4.60
C GLN A 43 5.40 0.79 -5.21
N ALA A 44 6.52 1.46 -4.96
CA ALA A 44 6.83 2.71 -5.62
C ALA A 44 6.94 2.53 -7.14
N LEU A 45 7.62 1.48 -7.60
CA LEU A 45 7.70 1.15 -9.03
C LEU A 45 6.33 0.80 -9.60
N TRP A 46 5.55 -0.05 -8.91
CA TRP A 46 4.21 -0.41 -9.33
C TRP A 46 3.30 0.82 -9.46
N ALA A 47 3.22 1.67 -8.45
CA ALA A 47 2.45 2.91 -8.48
C ALA A 47 2.97 3.88 -9.57
N SER A 48 4.29 3.98 -9.73
CA SER A 48 4.92 4.82 -10.75
C SER A 48 4.62 4.33 -12.16
N GLY A 49 4.51 3.01 -12.38
CA GLY A 49 4.08 2.43 -13.64
C GLY A 49 2.68 2.88 -14.03
N PHE A 50 1.71 2.82 -13.10
CA PHE A 50 0.36 3.33 -13.34
C PHE A 50 0.36 4.84 -13.62
N ALA A 51 1.03 5.64 -12.79
CA ALA A 51 1.09 7.09 -12.96
C ALA A 51 1.74 7.49 -14.30
N GLN A 52 2.82 6.81 -14.70
CA GLN A 52 3.48 7.06 -15.99
C GLN A 52 2.58 6.65 -17.15
N SER A 53 1.88 5.51 -17.08
CA SER A 53 0.93 5.10 -18.11
C SER A 53 -0.20 6.12 -18.28
N TYR A 54 -0.72 6.69 -17.18
CA TYR A 54 -1.72 7.77 -17.26
C TYR A 54 -1.17 8.99 -17.99
N VAL A 55 0.08 9.38 -17.71
CA VAL A 55 0.72 10.52 -18.37
C VAL A 55 0.95 10.27 -19.85
N ASN A 56 1.33 9.05 -20.24
CA ASN A 56 1.56 8.67 -21.65
C ASN A 56 0.27 8.78 -22.49
N HIS A 57 -0.90 8.50 -21.89
CA HIS A 57 -2.18 8.38 -22.62
C HIS A 57 -3.18 9.52 -22.40
N GLY A 58 -2.81 10.58 -21.69
CA GLY A 58 -3.60 11.81 -21.61
C GLY A 58 -3.90 12.33 -20.21
N TRP A 59 -4.53 13.52 -20.12
CA TRP A 59 -4.78 14.20 -18.85
C TRP A 59 -5.84 13.54 -17.96
N LEU A 60 -6.77 12.85 -18.58
CA LEU A 60 -7.89 12.19 -17.88
C LEU A 60 -7.77 10.65 -17.89
N ALA A 61 -6.63 10.14 -18.32
CA ALA A 61 -6.37 8.71 -18.26
C ALA A 61 -6.22 8.29 -16.79
N ILE A 62 -7.05 7.35 -16.36
CA ILE A 62 -7.05 6.74 -15.02
C ILE A 62 -6.97 5.21 -15.08
N HIS A 63 -6.83 4.67 -16.31
CA HIS A 63 -6.55 3.26 -16.57
C HIS A 63 -5.17 3.16 -17.24
N ALA A 64 -4.39 2.17 -16.85
CA ALA A 64 -3.14 1.89 -17.50
C ALA A 64 -3.38 1.13 -18.80
N VAL A 65 -2.79 1.61 -19.90
CA VAL A 65 -2.91 1.02 -21.24
C VAL A 65 -1.65 0.23 -21.63
N ASP A 66 -0.54 0.52 -20.95
CA ASP A 66 0.76 -0.07 -21.26
C ASP A 66 0.91 -1.49 -20.69
N PHE A 67 0.08 -1.91 -19.73
CA PHE A 67 0.19 -3.22 -19.10
C PHE A 67 -1.17 -3.76 -18.61
N GLY A 68 -1.21 -5.07 -18.29
CA GLY A 68 -2.45 -5.73 -17.87
C GLY A 68 -3.37 -6.08 -19.03
N LEU A 69 -2.83 -6.17 -20.26
CA LEU A 69 -3.62 -6.51 -21.46
C LEU A 69 -4.48 -7.77 -21.26
N PRO A 70 -5.57 -7.97 -22.06
CA PRO A 70 -5.94 -7.19 -23.24
C PRO A 70 -6.76 -5.91 -22.97
N GLN A 71 -7.22 -5.71 -21.75
CA GLN A 71 -8.02 -4.55 -21.37
C GLN A 71 -7.17 -3.53 -20.60
N PRO A 72 -7.51 -2.23 -20.66
CA PRO A 72 -6.86 -1.24 -19.82
C PRO A 72 -7.02 -1.58 -18.33
N ALA A 73 -5.92 -1.55 -17.58
CA ALA A 73 -5.89 -1.97 -16.19
C ALA A 73 -6.32 -0.83 -15.25
N ALA A 74 -7.32 -1.08 -14.41
CA ALA A 74 -7.66 -0.24 -13.29
C ALA A 74 -6.74 -0.58 -12.09
N ILE A 75 -6.20 0.43 -11.42
CA ILE A 75 -5.44 0.19 -10.19
C ILE A 75 -6.38 -0.21 -9.05
N ALA A 76 -6.15 -1.35 -8.42
CA ALA A 76 -7.05 -1.88 -7.39
C ALA A 76 -7.02 -1.08 -6.07
N PHE A 77 -5.92 -0.38 -5.76
CA PHE A 77 -5.78 0.53 -4.62
C PHE A 77 -4.73 1.60 -4.93
N GLY A 78 -4.85 2.78 -4.33
CA GLY A 78 -3.89 3.86 -4.51
C GLY A 78 -4.16 4.78 -5.70
N LEU A 79 -5.33 4.71 -6.36
CA LEU A 79 -5.68 5.62 -7.46
C LEU A 79 -5.56 7.10 -7.03
N SER A 80 -6.03 7.44 -5.83
CA SER A 80 -5.89 8.80 -5.28
C SER A 80 -4.43 9.26 -5.23
N GLY A 81 -3.50 8.34 -4.94
CA GLY A 81 -2.07 8.63 -4.95
C GLY A 81 -1.51 8.73 -6.37
N THR A 82 -1.78 7.74 -7.23
CA THR A 82 -1.21 7.69 -8.58
C THR A 82 -1.69 8.82 -9.49
N VAL A 83 -2.91 9.32 -9.30
CA VAL A 83 -3.40 10.51 -10.01
C VAL A 83 -2.59 11.75 -9.60
N VAL A 84 -2.34 11.96 -8.31
CA VAL A 84 -1.51 13.07 -7.83
C VAL A 84 -0.07 12.93 -8.32
N GLN A 85 0.47 11.71 -8.33
CA GLN A 85 1.79 11.42 -8.89
C GLN A 85 1.86 11.75 -10.38
N GLY A 86 0.85 11.36 -11.17
CA GLY A 86 0.74 11.71 -12.59
C GLY A 86 0.71 13.23 -12.82
N VAL A 87 0.05 14.00 -11.94
CA VAL A 87 0.05 15.45 -11.98
C VAL A 87 1.48 16.00 -11.79
N PHE A 88 2.25 15.49 -10.83
CA PHE A 88 3.63 15.92 -10.61
C PHE A 88 4.55 15.55 -11.79
N ILE A 89 4.41 14.34 -12.36
CA ILE A 89 5.15 13.96 -13.57
C ILE A 89 4.84 14.93 -14.70
N ARG A 90 3.57 15.22 -14.95
CA ARG A 90 3.14 16.00 -16.11
C ARG A 90 3.41 17.51 -16.00
N LEU A 91 3.14 18.10 -14.83
CA LEU A 91 3.28 19.54 -14.63
C LEU A 91 4.70 19.97 -14.31
N LEU A 92 5.47 19.15 -13.62
CA LEU A 92 6.81 19.49 -13.14
C LEU A 92 7.92 18.76 -13.91
N GLY A 93 7.57 17.84 -14.82
CA GLY A 93 8.57 16.99 -15.49
C GLY A 93 9.38 16.12 -14.53
N ALA A 94 8.83 15.82 -13.34
CA ALA A 94 9.53 15.03 -12.33
C ALA A 94 9.67 13.57 -12.80
N ALA A 95 10.82 12.96 -12.52
CA ALA A 95 10.96 11.51 -12.70
C ALA A 95 9.90 10.77 -11.87
N PRO A 96 9.35 9.61 -12.34
CA PRO A 96 8.26 8.94 -11.66
C PRO A 96 8.52 8.66 -10.18
N ILE A 97 9.74 8.28 -9.81
CA ILE A 97 10.11 8.02 -8.40
C ILE A 97 10.16 9.30 -7.55
N ASP A 98 10.59 10.43 -8.13
CA ASP A 98 10.58 11.71 -7.43
C ASP A 98 9.16 12.23 -7.27
N ALA A 99 8.30 12.09 -8.30
CA ALA A 99 6.88 12.40 -8.25
C ALA A 99 6.15 11.54 -7.20
N TYR A 100 6.53 10.27 -7.04
CA TYR A 100 6.03 9.40 -5.97
C TYR A 100 6.37 9.96 -4.59
N THR A 101 7.63 10.36 -4.36
CA THR A 101 8.06 10.98 -3.10
C THR A 101 7.33 12.30 -2.85
N MET A 102 7.13 13.13 -3.88
CA MET A 102 6.32 14.36 -3.78
C MET A 102 4.86 14.08 -3.42
N THR A 103 4.29 12.99 -3.93
CA THR A 103 2.93 12.55 -3.59
C THR A 103 2.82 12.18 -2.11
N ILE A 104 3.83 11.51 -1.56
CA ILE A 104 3.89 11.23 -0.12
C ILE A 104 3.89 12.53 0.68
N VAL A 105 4.76 13.49 0.35
CA VAL A 105 4.81 14.80 1.05
C VAL A 105 3.48 15.54 0.96
N PHE A 106 2.84 15.53 -0.19
CA PHE A 106 1.52 16.13 -0.36
C PHE A 106 0.49 15.55 0.61
N TYR A 107 0.39 14.22 0.67
CA TYR A 107 -0.57 13.56 1.56
C TYR A 107 -0.17 13.64 3.04
N LEU A 108 1.11 13.68 3.37
CA LEU A 108 1.56 14.01 4.74
C LEU A 108 1.10 15.42 5.15
N GLY A 109 1.10 16.38 4.21
CA GLY A 109 0.53 17.71 4.43
C GLY A 109 -0.98 17.67 4.72
N VAL A 110 -1.75 16.89 3.97
CA VAL A 110 -3.19 16.67 4.20
C VAL A 110 -3.42 15.97 5.55
N ALA A 111 -2.61 14.97 5.89
CA ALA A 111 -2.69 14.24 7.15
C ALA A 111 -2.33 15.11 8.36
N LEU A 112 -1.29 15.93 8.24
CA LEU A 112 -0.91 16.92 9.25
C LEU A 112 -2.03 17.96 9.46
N TYR A 113 -2.63 18.44 8.37
CA TYR A 113 -3.80 19.31 8.45
C TYR A 113 -4.97 18.63 9.15
N GLY A 114 -5.28 17.38 8.77
CA GLY A 114 -6.40 16.62 9.33
C GLY A 114 -6.24 16.35 10.82
N SER A 115 -5.07 15.90 11.25
CA SER A 115 -4.75 15.66 12.66
C SER A 115 -4.73 16.96 13.48
N HIS A 116 -4.14 18.02 12.95
CA HIS A 116 -4.20 19.36 13.53
C HIS A 116 -5.65 19.85 13.67
N ALA A 117 -6.46 19.75 12.61
CA ALA A 117 -7.86 20.19 12.62
C ALA A 117 -8.70 19.41 13.63
N LEU A 118 -8.50 18.09 13.73
CA LEU A 118 -9.17 17.26 14.75
C LEU A 118 -8.76 17.68 16.17
N ALA A 119 -7.47 17.82 16.44
CA ALA A 119 -6.98 18.27 17.75
C ALA A 119 -7.49 19.68 18.10
N ARG A 120 -7.51 20.61 17.13
CA ARG A 120 -8.10 21.94 17.30
C ARG A 120 -9.59 21.89 17.65
N ARG A 121 -10.35 21.02 16.95
CA ARG A 121 -11.77 20.81 17.21
C ARG A 121 -12.02 20.20 18.59
N MET A 122 -11.09 19.42 19.10
CA MET A 122 -11.13 18.90 20.46
C MET A 122 -10.79 19.96 21.52
N GLY A 123 -10.17 21.09 21.13
CA GLY A 123 -9.85 22.22 22.02
C GLY A 123 -8.35 22.49 22.19
N ALA A 124 -7.46 21.77 21.51
CA ALA A 124 -6.02 22.00 21.63
C ALA A 124 -5.60 23.38 21.07
N PRO A 125 -4.67 24.12 21.71
CA PRO A 125 -4.05 25.31 21.15
C PRO A 125 -3.31 25.02 19.83
N PHE A 126 -3.14 26.05 18.97
CA PHE A 126 -2.60 25.86 17.62
C PHE A 126 -1.29 25.07 17.58
N TYR A 127 -0.27 25.50 18.32
CA TYR A 127 1.05 24.86 18.29
C TYR A 127 1.06 23.47 18.92
N LEU A 128 0.29 23.25 19.98
CA LEU A 128 0.13 21.91 20.57
C LEU A 128 -0.64 20.97 19.62
N ALA A 129 -1.65 21.48 18.91
CA ALA A 129 -2.33 20.70 17.89
C ALA A 129 -1.39 20.31 16.75
N LEU A 130 -0.44 21.15 16.39
CA LEU A 130 0.57 20.86 15.38
C LEU A 130 1.57 19.79 15.88
N LEU A 131 2.03 19.89 17.12
CA LEU A 131 2.87 18.85 17.75
C LEU A 131 2.14 17.51 17.89
N LEU A 132 0.84 17.53 18.20
CA LEU A 132 0.00 16.33 18.24
C LEU A 132 -0.18 15.73 16.84
N GLY A 133 -0.22 16.56 15.79
CA GLY A 133 -0.19 16.08 14.40
C GLY A 133 1.14 15.40 14.06
N LEU A 134 2.26 15.95 14.48
CA LEU A 134 3.58 15.31 14.36
C LEU A 134 3.64 13.99 15.14
N LEU A 135 3.11 13.95 16.35
CA LEU A 135 3.02 12.71 17.13
C LEU A 135 2.26 11.64 16.35
N TRP A 136 1.12 11.99 15.72
CA TRP A 136 0.36 11.06 14.89
C TRP A 136 1.21 10.50 13.73
N LEU A 137 1.88 11.39 13.00
CA LEU A 137 2.72 11.00 11.87
C LEU A 137 4.00 10.26 12.28
N SER A 138 4.36 10.28 13.56
CA SER A 138 5.51 9.55 14.09
C SER A 138 5.18 8.13 14.58
N VAL A 139 3.91 7.70 14.60
CA VAL A 139 3.52 6.36 15.05
C VAL A 139 3.99 5.30 14.04
N PRO A 140 4.59 4.17 14.47
CA PRO A 140 5.11 3.14 13.56
C PRO A 140 4.10 2.62 12.53
N VAL A 141 2.84 2.43 12.87
CA VAL A 141 1.79 2.03 11.93
C VAL A 141 1.61 3.01 10.78
N VAL A 142 1.99 4.28 10.96
CA VAL A 142 1.90 5.32 9.93
C VAL A 142 3.16 5.35 9.08
N TRP A 143 4.38 5.40 9.67
CA TRP A 143 5.58 5.59 8.86
C TRP A 143 6.26 4.28 8.39
N ASN A 144 6.00 3.13 9.02
CA ASN A 144 6.74 1.90 8.72
C ASN A 144 6.02 0.95 7.72
N HIS A 145 4.95 1.39 7.08
CA HIS A 145 4.36 0.68 5.94
C HIS A 145 5.04 1.01 4.60
N GLY A 146 6.36 1.27 4.64
CA GLY A 146 7.11 1.74 3.50
C GLY A 146 6.97 0.89 2.24
N SER A 147 6.89 -0.44 2.36
CA SER A 147 6.67 -1.34 1.21
C SER A 147 5.27 -1.20 0.60
N TYR A 148 4.29 -0.70 1.36
CA TYR A 148 2.89 -0.51 0.98
C TYR A 148 2.47 0.95 1.17
N SER A 149 3.12 1.86 0.49
CA SER A 149 3.06 3.29 0.71
C SER A 149 1.67 3.92 0.60
N MET A 150 0.80 3.43 -0.29
CA MET A 150 -0.57 3.95 -0.39
C MET A 150 -1.37 3.59 0.86
N LEU A 151 -1.15 2.41 1.43
CA LEU A 151 -1.69 2.02 2.73
C LEU A 151 -1.17 2.92 3.86
N MET A 152 0.12 3.25 3.86
CA MET A 152 0.72 4.20 4.80
C MET A 152 0.00 5.56 4.75
N LEU A 153 -0.26 6.08 3.56
CA LEU A 153 -1.00 7.33 3.39
C LEU A 153 -2.44 7.22 3.88
N GLY A 154 -3.10 6.08 3.66
CA GLY A 154 -4.42 5.80 4.23
C GLY A 154 -4.43 5.89 5.76
N PHE A 155 -3.45 5.29 6.46
CA PHE A 155 -3.31 5.42 7.91
C PHE A 155 -3.02 6.86 8.33
N ALA A 156 -2.13 7.56 7.65
CA ALA A 156 -1.83 8.95 7.94
C ALA A 156 -3.08 9.83 7.92
N LEU A 157 -4.03 9.52 7.04
CA LEU A 157 -5.29 10.26 6.85
C LEU A 157 -6.41 9.90 7.85
N LEU A 158 -6.28 8.88 8.70
CA LEU A 158 -7.33 8.50 9.65
C LEU A 158 -7.85 9.65 10.53
N PRO A 159 -7.02 10.56 11.09
CA PRO A 159 -7.52 11.72 11.80
C PRO A 159 -8.32 12.68 10.93
N PHE A 160 -7.98 12.82 9.64
CA PHE A 160 -8.73 13.63 8.69
C PHE A 160 -10.11 13.04 8.41
N TYR A 161 -10.21 11.72 8.30
CA TYR A 161 -11.47 11.00 8.15
C TYR A 161 -12.36 11.17 9.39
N ALA A 162 -11.78 10.99 10.59
CA ALA A 162 -12.50 11.22 11.85
C ALA A 162 -12.94 12.68 12.01
N TYR A 163 -12.09 13.65 11.64
CA TYR A 163 -12.44 15.07 11.61
C TYR A 163 -13.63 15.35 10.70
N SER A 164 -13.65 14.76 9.50
CA SER A 164 -14.74 14.92 8.54
C SER A 164 -16.08 14.38 9.10
N SER A 165 -16.04 13.21 9.75
CA SER A 165 -17.20 12.60 10.42
C SER A 165 -17.75 13.48 11.55
N LEU A 166 -16.87 13.93 12.46
CA LEU A 166 -17.26 14.83 13.56
C LEU A 166 -17.81 16.16 13.03
N ALA A 167 -17.16 16.71 12.00
CA ALA A 167 -17.58 17.98 11.42
C ALA A 167 -18.99 17.91 10.79
N LEU A 168 -19.34 16.76 10.18
CA LEU A 168 -20.67 16.50 9.65
C LEU A 168 -21.70 16.35 10.78
N VAL A 169 -21.42 15.49 11.75
CA VAL A 169 -22.35 15.17 12.84
C VAL A 169 -22.65 16.40 13.72
N GLU A 170 -21.66 17.25 13.96
CA GLU A 170 -21.80 18.46 14.77
C GLU A 170 -22.30 19.68 13.98
N ALA A 171 -22.52 19.58 12.67
CA ALA A 171 -23.01 20.70 11.84
C ALA A 171 -24.43 21.11 12.24
N THR A 172 -24.66 22.39 12.55
CA THR A 172 -25.96 22.88 13.08
C THR A 172 -26.79 23.71 12.09
N THR A 173 -26.19 24.37 11.13
CA THR A 173 -26.88 25.17 10.12
C THR A 173 -27.03 24.41 8.81
N ARG A 174 -28.07 24.71 7.99
CA ARG A 174 -28.27 24.08 6.67
C ARG A 174 -27.03 24.22 5.77
N ARG A 175 -26.42 25.42 5.75
CA ARG A 175 -25.20 25.66 4.97
C ARG A 175 -24.03 24.82 5.46
N ALA A 176 -23.85 24.71 6.79
CA ALA A 176 -22.79 23.87 7.35
C ALA A 176 -23.03 22.37 7.04
N VAL A 177 -24.25 21.87 7.14
CA VAL A 177 -24.59 20.49 6.78
C VAL A 177 -24.28 20.20 5.32
N LEU A 178 -24.67 21.11 4.40
CA LEU A 178 -24.35 20.95 2.97
C LEU A 178 -22.85 20.93 2.72
N LEU A 179 -22.09 21.92 3.21
CA LEU A 179 -20.64 22.00 3.01
C LEU A 179 -19.90 20.80 3.63
N ARG A 180 -20.27 20.41 4.85
CA ARG A 180 -19.67 19.25 5.52
C ARG A 180 -20.13 17.92 4.90
N GLY A 181 -21.32 17.87 4.37
CA GLY A 181 -21.82 16.72 3.60
C GLY A 181 -21.03 16.52 2.31
N CYS A 182 -20.85 17.57 1.50
CA CYS A 182 -20.01 17.51 0.31
C CYS A 182 -18.55 17.13 0.64
N GLN A 183 -17.99 17.73 1.70
CA GLN A 183 -16.66 17.36 2.19
C GLN A 183 -16.60 15.88 2.57
N PHE A 184 -17.58 15.37 3.29
CA PHE A 184 -17.63 13.97 3.74
C PHE A 184 -17.69 13.01 2.55
N VAL A 185 -18.55 13.27 1.57
CA VAL A 185 -18.66 12.44 0.35
C VAL A 185 -17.33 12.44 -0.41
N ALA A 186 -16.70 13.61 -0.60
CA ALA A 186 -15.39 13.70 -1.25
C ALA A 186 -14.30 12.93 -0.50
N VAL A 187 -14.34 12.96 0.84
CA VAL A 187 -13.41 12.21 1.70
C VAL A 187 -13.68 10.69 1.61
N CYS A 188 -14.94 10.24 1.49
CA CYS A 188 -15.26 8.82 1.26
C CYS A 188 -14.68 8.33 -0.07
N ILE A 189 -14.83 9.11 -1.14
CA ILE A 189 -14.25 8.79 -2.45
C ILE A 189 -12.72 8.76 -2.37
N LEU A 190 -12.09 9.77 -1.77
CA LEU A 190 -10.64 9.79 -1.55
C LEU A 190 -10.17 8.54 -0.80
N ALA A 191 -10.87 8.16 0.27
CA ALA A 191 -10.46 7.08 1.17
C ALA A 191 -10.52 5.70 0.49
N ILE A 192 -11.59 5.38 -0.25
CA ILE A 192 -11.74 4.08 -0.91
C ILE A 192 -10.70 3.91 -2.04
N PHE A 193 -10.42 4.99 -2.78
CA PHE A 193 -9.41 4.99 -3.82
C PHE A 193 -7.98 5.17 -3.29
N MET A 194 -7.81 5.44 -2.00
CA MET A 194 -6.51 5.39 -1.35
C MET A 194 -6.19 3.97 -0.90
N ASP A 195 -7.04 3.37 -0.08
CA ASP A 195 -6.85 2.02 0.45
C ASP A 195 -8.13 1.44 1.07
N GLY A 196 -8.43 0.18 0.77
CA GLY A 196 -9.62 -0.51 1.27
C GLY A 196 -9.62 -0.73 2.79
N TYR A 197 -8.46 -1.03 3.41
CA TYR A 197 -8.38 -1.24 4.87
C TYR A 197 -8.76 0.03 5.63
N THR A 198 -8.15 1.14 5.25
CA THR A 198 -8.38 2.43 5.94
C THR A 198 -9.76 3.00 5.62
N PHE A 199 -10.34 2.68 4.47
CA PHE A 199 -11.74 2.98 4.17
C PHE A 199 -12.70 2.27 5.14
N VAL A 200 -12.50 0.98 5.41
CA VAL A 200 -13.32 0.22 6.38
C VAL A 200 -13.12 0.76 7.80
N MET A 201 -11.87 1.11 8.19
CA MET A 201 -11.60 1.77 9.47
C MET A 201 -12.28 3.15 9.57
N PHE A 202 -12.31 3.89 8.46
CA PHE A 202 -13.05 5.15 8.38
C PHE A 202 -14.55 4.92 8.59
N ALA A 203 -15.15 3.97 7.89
CA ALA A 203 -16.55 3.64 8.05
C ALA A 203 -16.89 3.21 9.49
N SER A 204 -16.04 2.37 10.10
CA SER A 204 -16.20 1.93 11.50
C SER A 204 -16.09 3.10 12.49
N SER A 205 -15.08 3.96 12.34
CA SER A 205 -14.91 5.14 13.21
C SER A 205 -16.04 6.15 13.03
N ALA A 206 -16.50 6.37 11.80
CA ALA A 206 -17.65 7.22 11.50
C ALA A 206 -18.95 6.68 12.12
N GLY A 207 -19.15 5.37 12.06
CA GLY A 207 -20.27 4.67 12.72
C GLY A 207 -20.25 4.85 14.24
N LEU A 208 -19.09 4.70 14.89
CA LEU A 208 -18.95 4.92 16.33
C LEU A 208 -19.14 6.40 16.73
N ILE A 209 -18.66 7.34 15.93
CA ILE A 209 -18.89 8.78 16.13
C ILE A 209 -20.40 9.08 16.02
N PHE A 210 -21.07 8.53 15.02
CA PHE A 210 -22.50 8.68 14.84
C PHE A 210 -23.31 8.06 16.00
N ALA A 211 -22.98 6.84 16.42
CA ALA A 211 -23.61 6.17 17.56
C ALA A 211 -23.43 6.98 18.86
N SER A 212 -22.23 7.52 19.10
CA SER A 212 -21.98 8.41 20.24
C SER A 212 -22.85 9.67 20.21
N ALA A 213 -23.07 10.28 19.05
CA ALA A 213 -23.95 11.43 18.91
C ALA A 213 -25.42 11.08 19.20
N LEU A 214 -25.88 9.90 18.78
CA LEU A 214 -27.21 9.41 19.10
C LEU A 214 -27.38 9.15 20.61
N ILE A 215 -26.44 8.49 21.23
CA ILE A 215 -26.47 8.17 22.67
C ILE A 215 -26.48 9.45 23.49
N THR A 216 -25.60 10.39 23.17
CA THR A 216 -25.47 11.65 23.92
C THR A 216 -26.56 12.67 23.58
N GLY A 217 -27.28 12.49 22.50
CA GLY A 217 -28.31 13.41 22.00
C GLY A 217 -27.74 14.76 21.52
N ARG A 218 -26.48 14.82 21.14
CA ARG A 218 -25.81 16.04 20.68
C ARG A 218 -25.45 15.97 19.19
N PRO A 219 -25.78 16.99 18.37
CA PRO A 219 -26.56 18.19 18.70
C PRO A 219 -28.06 17.93 18.89
N SER A 220 -28.63 16.89 18.26
CA SER A 220 -30.01 16.41 18.40
C SER A 220 -30.12 15.03 17.75
N ARG A 221 -30.80 14.08 18.41
CA ARG A 221 -31.02 12.71 17.91
C ARG A 221 -31.76 12.72 16.57
N VAL A 222 -32.87 13.46 16.51
CA VAL A 222 -33.69 13.56 15.28
C VAL A 222 -32.86 14.09 14.11
N ARG A 223 -32.08 15.14 14.36
CA ARG A 223 -31.24 15.74 13.35
C ARG A 223 -30.14 14.79 12.86
N SER A 224 -29.48 14.09 13.77
CA SER A 224 -28.46 13.08 13.42
C SER A 224 -29.05 11.99 12.54
N LEU A 225 -30.26 11.49 12.89
CA LEU A 225 -30.95 10.47 12.09
C LEU A 225 -31.41 10.98 10.72
N VAL A 226 -31.97 12.21 10.65
CA VAL A 226 -32.58 12.73 9.42
C VAL A 226 -31.56 13.33 8.45
N LEU A 227 -30.48 13.91 8.94
CA LEU A 227 -29.51 14.62 8.08
C LEU A 227 -28.17 13.89 8.00
N SER A 228 -27.55 13.56 9.15
CA SER A 228 -26.19 13.01 9.12
C SER A 228 -26.16 11.57 8.62
N LEU A 229 -27.08 10.72 9.06
CA LEU A 229 -27.12 9.31 8.63
C LEU A 229 -27.31 9.15 7.11
N PRO A 230 -28.29 9.82 6.46
CA PRO A 230 -28.43 9.71 5.01
C PRO A 230 -27.21 10.20 4.23
N ILE A 231 -26.57 11.30 4.68
CA ILE A 231 -25.36 11.81 4.04
C ILE A 231 -24.19 10.82 4.20
N MET A 232 -24.05 10.20 5.39
CA MET A 232 -23.02 9.20 5.62
C MET A 232 -23.25 7.95 4.77
N ALA A 233 -24.50 7.45 4.72
CA ALA A 233 -24.88 6.31 3.89
C ALA A 233 -24.65 6.62 2.40
N LEU A 234 -25.04 7.81 1.94
CA LEU A 234 -24.78 8.26 0.57
C LEU A 234 -23.28 8.33 0.27
N GLY A 235 -22.47 8.91 1.17
CA GLY A 235 -21.03 9.07 0.97
C GLY A 235 -20.31 7.73 0.82
N PHE A 236 -20.56 6.79 1.73
CA PHE A 236 -19.99 5.44 1.64
C PHE A 236 -20.55 4.65 0.46
N GLY A 237 -21.87 4.74 0.20
CA GLY A 237 -22.52 4.06 -0.91
C GLY A 237 -22.01 4.54 -2.27
N VAL A 238 -21.94 5.84 -2.50
CA VAL A 238 -21.38 6.43 -3.74
C VAL A 238 -19.92 6.04 -3.93
N ALA A 239 -19.11 6.15 -2.87
CA ALA A 239 -17.71 5.77 -2.94
C ALA A 239 -17.53 4.30 -3.31
N TYR A 240 -18.27 3.39 -2.66
CA TYR A 240 -18.25 1.96 -2.96
C TYR A 240 -18.70 1.67 -4.40
N PHE A 241 -19.80 2.27 -4.84
CA PHE A 241 -20.31 2.10 -6.20
C PHE A 241 -19.32 2.58 -7.25
N MET A 242 -18.68 3.74 -7.03
CA MET A 242 -17.64 4.25 -7.93
C MET A 242 -16.42 3.32 -7.97
N TYR A 243 -16.02 2.75 -6.83
CA TYR A 243 -14.92 1.81 -6.76
C TYR A 243 -15.26 0.50 -7.51
N ASP A 244 -16.43 -0.04 -7.28
CA ASP A 244 -16.89 -1.28 -7.93
C ASP A 244 -17.01 -1.10 -9.46
N ALA A 245 -17.55 0.03 -9.90
CA ALA A 245 -17.63 0.37 -11.33
C ALA A 245 -16.26 0.60 -11.97
N PHE A 246 -15.26 1.09 -11.21
CA PHE A 246 -13.92 1.37 -11.71
C PHE A 246 -13.02 0.14 -11.71
N VAL A 247 -12.97 -0.59 -10.60
CA VAL A 247 -12.08 -1.73 -10.42
C VAL A 247 -12.72 -3.03 -10.88
N GLY A 248 -14.04 -3.19 -10.72
CA GLY A 248 -14.77 -4.42 -10.98
C GLY A 248 -14.65 -5.44 -9.85
N THR A 249 -15.35 -6.55 -10.01
CA THR A 249 -15.30 -7.70 -9.10
C THR A 249 -14.26 -8.71 -9.57
N SER A 250 -13.49 -9.24 -8.67
CA SER A 250 -12.64 -10.40 -8.91
C SER A 250 -12.78 -11.37 -7.75
N ASP A 251 -13.01 -12.63 -8.08
CA ASP A 251 -12.93 -13.70 -7.09
C ASP A 251 -11.45 -14.04 -6.90
N TYR A 252 -10.92 -13.76 -5.72
CA TYR A 252 -9.63 -14.26 -5.29
C TYR A 252 -9.80 -15.05 -3.99
N ASP A 253 -8.96 -16.05 -3.80
CA ASP A 253 -9.08 -16.99 -2.69
C ASP A 253 -9.03 -16.29 -1.35
N THR A 254 -9.94 -16.68 -0.46
CA THR A 254 -9.91 -16.28 0.93
C THR A 254 -8.85 -17.11 1.67
N VAL A 255 -8.20 -16.48 2.64
CA VAL A 255 -7.19 -17.17 3.45
C VAL A 255 -7.83 -17.99 4.57
N SER A 256 -7.09 -19.00 5.06
CA SER A 256 -7.54 -19.85 6.15
C SER A 256 -7.57 -19.13 7.51
N LEU A 257 -8.24 -19.74 8.50
CA LEU A 257 -8.29 -19.19 9.86
C LEU A 257 -6.91 -19.17 10.52
N GLU A 258 -6.06 -20.15 10.22
CA GLU A 258 -4.67 -20.24 10.67
C GLU A 258 -3.86 -19.03 10.17
N PHE A 259 -4.12 -18.59 8.95
CA PHE A 259 -3.51 -17.38 8.41
C PHE A 259 -3.95 -16.13 9.19
N PHE A 260 -5.24 -15.98 9.45
CA PHE A 260 -5.75 -14.87 10.27
C PHE A 260 -5.15 -14.91 11.68
N ARG A 261 -4.98 -16.09 12.30
CA ARG A 261 -4.28 -16.22 13.59
C ARG A 261 -2.84 -15.74 13.49
N GLY A 262 -2.11 -16.18 12.48
CA GLY A 262 -0.72 -15.78 12.25
C GLY A 262 -0.54 -14.27 12.09
N TRP A 263 -1.45 -13.63 11.35
CA TRP A 263 -1.39 -12.20 11.03
C TRP A 263 -2.10 -11.30 12.06
N GLY A 264 -2.69 -11.85 13.11
CA GLY A 264 -3.16 -11.08 14.26
C GLY A 264 -2.01 -10.60 15.15
N VAL A 265 -2.25 -9.54 15.89
CA VAL A 265 -1.26 -8.96 16.81
C VAL A 265 -1.10 -9.84 18.06
N ASP A 266 0.13 -10.06 18.48
CA ASP A 266 0.44 -10.53 19.83
C ASP A 266 0.42 -9.32 20.78
N VAL A 267 -0.22 -9.44 21.95
CA VAL A 267 -0.37 -8.34 22.91
C VAL A 267 0.97 -7.71 23.30
N THR A 268 2.03 -8.52 23.37
CA THR A 268 3.37 -8.02 23.66
C THR A 268 3.91 -7.05 22.62
N MET A 269 3.45 -7.15 21.36
CA MET A 269 3.86 -6.26 20.27
C MET A 269 3.28 -4.84 20.42
N LEU A 270 2.14 -4.70 21.09
CA LEU A 270 1.54 -3.39 21.34
C LEU A 270 2.33 -2.55 22.36
N GLY A 271 2.92 -3.22 23.38
CA GLY A 271 3.58 -2.57 24.50
C GLY A 271 5.12 -2.61 24.48
N ILE A 272 5.71 -3.59 23.79
CA ILE A 272 7.17 -3.78 23.74
C ILE A 272 7.63 -3.65 22.29
N PRO A 273 8.53 -2.70 21.96
CA PRO A 273 8.98 -2.49 20.60
C PRO A 273 9.88 -3.65 20.11
N THR A 274 9.95 -3.80 18.79
CA THR A 274 10.92 -4.71 18.16
C THR A 274 12.30 -4.06 18.17
N ARG A 275 13.33 -4.84 18.57
CA ARG A 275 14.73 -4.38 18.58
C ARG A 275 15.20 -4.02 17.16
N GLY A 276 15.97 -2.95 17.03
CA GLY A 276 16.46 -2.43 15.76
C GLY A 276 15.47 -1.50 15.04
N LEU A 277 14.28 -1.26 15.62
CA LEU A 277 13.25 -0.43 14.98
C LEU A 277 13.29 1.03 15.41
N LEU A 278 13.38 1.28 16.74
CA LEU A 278 13.20 2.58 17.35
C LEU A 278 14.42 2.95 18.21
N TRP A 279 15.13 4.00 17.81
CA TRP A 279 16.40 4.37 18.40
C TRP A 279 16.37 4.57 19.91
N PHE A 280 15.29 5.19 20.45
CA PHE A 280 15.16 5.44 21.89
C PHE A 280 15.10 4.14 22.72
N TRP A 281 14.30 3.18 22.27
CA TRP A 281 14.13 1.90 22.96
C TRP A 281 15.34 0.99 22.79
N ASP A 282 15.99 1.06 21.67
CA ASP A 282 17.24 0.33 21.45
C ASP A 282 18.38 0.90 22.32
N ALA A 283 18.46 2.22 22.46
CA ALA A 283 19.42 2.89 23.34
C ALA A 283 19.19 2.58 24.84
N THR A 284 17.95 2.33 25.23
CA THR A 284 17.59 1.94 26.61
C THR A 284 17.68 0.43 26.86
N GLY A 285 17.93 -0.37 25.83
CA GLY A 285 17.94 -1.83 25.90
C GLY A 285 16.54 -2.47 26.03
N ILE A 286 15.47 -1.68 25.95
CA ILE A 286 14.08 -2.13 26.03
C ILE A 286 13.58 -2.43 24.61
N GLY A 287 13.84 -3.65 24.13
CA GLY A 287 13.38 -4.11 22.84
C GLY A 287 13.47 -5.63 22.76
N LEU A 288 12.47 -6.26 22.17
CA LEU A 288 12.45 -7.71 21.99
C LEU A 288 12.91 -8.04 20.57
N ALA A 289 13.88 -8.95 20.45
CA ALA A 289 14.29 -9.49 19.15
C ALA A 289 13.14 -10.34 18.57
N ARG A 290 12.66 -9.98 17.38
CA ARG A 290 11.62 -10.68 16.65
C ARG A 290 12.10 -11.02 15.24
N SER A 291 11.74 -12.19 14.77
CA SER A 291 12.05 -12.65 13.42
C SER A 291 10.99 -13.63 12.93
N ALA A 292 10.90 -13.80 11.62
CA ALA A 292 9.99 -14.77 11.00
C ALA A 292 10.28 -16.22 11.42
N ALA A 293 11.49 -16.53 11.89
CA ALA A 293 11.82 -17.84 12.44
C ALA A 293 11.19 -18.11 13.82
N LEU A 294 10.86 -17.06 14.57
CA LEU A 294 10.37 -17.17 15.95
C LEU A 294 8.90 -16.79 16.11
N PHE A 295 8.40 -15.85 15.31
CA PHE A 295 7.04 -15.31 15.45
C PHE A 295 6.18 -15.64 14.23
N TRP A 296 4.86 -15.71 14.45
CA TRP A 296 3.87 -15.96 13.42
C TRP A 296 3.59 -14.70 12.60
N GLY A 297 3.21 -14.89 11.33
CA GLY A 297 3.02 -13.77 10.38
C GLY A 297 4.33 -13.36 9.71
N ASP A 298 4.35 -12.14 9.16
CA ASP A 298 5.54 -11.53 8.57
C ASP A 298 6.08 -10.38 9.42
N GLU A 299 7.18 -9.78 8.96
CA GLU A 299 7.83 -8.67 9.65
C GLU A 299 6.88 -7.49 9.92
N SER A 300 5.95 -7.20 8.99
CA SER A 300 5.01 -6.08 9.14
C SER A 300 4.17 -6.17 10.42
N VAL A 301 3.87 -7.40 10.90
CA VAL A 301 3.07 -7.61 12.13
C VAL A 301 3.74 -7.02 13.36
N TRP A 302 5.07 -7.17 13.51
CA TRP A 302 5.76 -6.72 14.73
C TRP A 302 6.55 -5.43 14.60
N VAL A 303 6.76 -4.91 13.39
CA VAL A 303 7.44 -3.62 13.20
C VAL A 303 6.48 -2.43 13.11
N THR A 304 5.17 -2.67 12.88
CA THR A 304 4.20 -1.58 12.72
C THR A 304 3.26 -1.41 13.92
N THR A 305 3.12 -2.43 14.79
CA THR A 305 2.04 -2.49 15.78
C THR A 305 2.37 -1.90 17.14
N PHE A 306 3.60 -1.44 17.37
CA PHE A 306 3.99 -0.82 18.64
C PHE A 306 3.30 0.53 18.86
N ILE A 307 2.49 0.61 19.92
CA ILE A 307 1.74 1.81 20.33
C ILE A 307 1.87 2.10 21.85
N GLY A 308 2.88 1.55 22.53
CA GLY A 308 3.06 1.62 23.98
C GLY A 308 2.93 3.02 24.58
N PRO A 309 3.62 4.06 24.06
CA PRO A 309 3.47 5.43 24.55
C PRO A 309 2.05 5.98 24.43
N LEU A 310 1.32 5.66 23.32
CA LEU A 310 -0.09 6.05 23.19
C LEU A 310 -0.99 5.26 24.13
N LEU A 311 -0.70 3.98 24.41
CA LEU A 311 -1.42 3.21 25.44
C LEU A 311 -1.31 3.89 26.81
N ALA A 312 -0.11 4.29 27.23
CA ALA A 312 0.11 4.96 28.48
C ALA A 312 -0.59 6.33 28.54
N LEU A 313 -0.31 7.22 27.58
CA LEU A 313 -0.86 8.57 27.55
C LEU A 313 -2.38 8.57 27.29
N GLY A 314 -2.88 7.69 26.43
CA GLY A 314 -4.30 7.55 26.14
C GLY A 314 -5.09 7.04 27.37
N THR A 315 -4.54 6.07 28.11
CA THR A 315 -5.13 5.60 29.37
C THR A 315 -5.22 6.72 30.39
N LEU A 316 -4.13 7.48 30.59
CA LEU A 316 -4.16 8.68 31.46
C LEU A 316 -5.17 9.70 30.93
N GLY A 317 -5.25 9.89 29.62
CA GLY A 317 -6.23 10.76 28.97
C GLY A 317 -7.67 10.36 29.27
N PHE A 318 -7.97 9.07 29.26
CA PHE A 318 -9.28 8.55 29.65
C PHE A 318 -9.56 8.72 31.13
N VAL A 319 -8.62 8.33 32.00
CA VAL A 319 -8.77 8.42 33.48
C VAL A 319 -9.02 9.86 33.90
N PHE A 320 -8.28 10.80 33.36
CA PHE A 320 -8.34 12.21 33.75
C PHE A 320 -9.30 13.06 32.88
N ALA A 321 -10.09 12.44 31.99
CA ALA A 321 -11.01 13.18 31.14
C ALA A 321 -12.11 13.88 31.91
N GLU A 322 -12.33 15.15 31.64
CA GLU A 322 -13.46 15.93 32.16
C GLU A 322 -14.74 15.63 31.41
N ASN A 323 -14.66 15.46 30.10
CA ASN A 323 -15.78 15.09 29.23
C ASN A 323 -15.82 13.58 29.03
N ARG A 324 -16.43 12.86 29.95
CA ARG A 324 -16.54 11.39 29.94
C ARG A 324 -17.17 10.82 28.66
N PRO A 325 -18.29 11.34 28.13
CA PRO A 325 -18.84 10.83 26.88
C PRO A 325 -17.90 10.94 25.68
N ARG A 326 -17.14 12.05 25.57
CA ARG A 326 -16.17 12.21 24.49
C ARG A 326 -14.97 11.24 24.66
N ALA A 327 -14.51 11.06 25.90
CA ALA A 327 -13.44 10.10 26.19
C ALA A 327 -13.90 8.66 25.93
N ALA A 328 -15.14 8.32 26.28
CA ALA A 328 -15.73 6.99 26.02
C ALA A 328 -15.82 6.68 24.51
N LEU A 329 -16.13 7.67 23.67
CA LEU A 329 -16.10 7.50 22.21
C LEU A 329 -14.70 7.08 21.72
N TRP A 330 -13.66 7.83 22.13
CA TRP A 330 -12.31 7.53 21.66
C TRP A 330 -11.75 6.24 22.24
N LEU A 331 -12.14 5.90 23.48
CA LEU A 331 -11.85 4.57 24.04
C LEU A 331 -12.55 3.46 23.26
N ALA A 332 -13.81 3.65 22.88
CA ALA A 332 -14.53 2.66 22.06
C ALA A 332 -13.84 2.44 20.70
N ILE A 333 -13.36 3.51 20.05
CA ILE A 333 -12.58 3.41 18.81
C ILE A 333 -11.27 2.65 19.05
N ALA A 334 -10.57 2.93 20.15
CA ALA A 334 -9.33 2.25 20.49
C ALA A 334 -9.54 0.75 20.76
N VAL A 335 -10.54 0.42 21.59
CA VAL A 335 -10.88 -0.98 21.94
C VAL A 335 -11.33 -1.75 20.72
N PHE A 336 -12.16 -1.15 19.86
CA PHE A 336 -12.58 -1.75 18.60
C PHE A 336 -11.37 -2.08 17.71
N GLY A 337 -10.44 -1.13 17.55
CA GLY A 337 -9.21 -1.33 16.78
C GLY A 337 -8.34 -2.44 17.36
N ILE A 338 -8.14 -2.48 18.69
CA ILE A 338 -7.38 -3.55 19.36
C ILE A 338 -8.05 -4.91 19.16
N TYR A 339 -9.37 -4.99 19.36
CA TYR A 339 -10.12 -6.24 19.23
C TYR A 339 -9.94 -6.87 17.83
N PHE A 340 -10.12 -6.08 16.77
CA PHE A 340 -9.92 -6.56 15.41
C PHE A 340 -8.44 -6.83 15.09
N ALA A 341 -7.50 -6.07 15.66
CA ALA A 341 -6.08 -6.31 15.46
C ALA A 341 -5.59 -7.63 16.08
N LEU A 342 -6.16 -8.06 17.22
CA LEU A 342 -5.89 -9.36 17.82
C LEU A 342 -6.33 -10.51 16.90
N GLY A 343 -7.40 -10.31 16.12
CA GLY A 343 -7.96 -11.32 15.24
C GLY A 343 -8.67 -12.44 16.00
N PRO A 344 -8.76 -13.66 15.41
CA PRO A 344 -9.55 -14.75 15.99
C PRO A 344 -8.97 -15.30 17.30
N SER A 345 -7.74 -14.93 17.68
CA SER A 345 -7.04 -15.56 18.82
C SER A 345 -6.24 -14.55 19.63
N LEU A 346 -6.40 -14.58 20.95
CA LEU A 346 -5.53 -13.85 21.88
C LEU A 346 -4.17 -14.55 21.94
N LYS A 347 -3.09 -13.78 21.77
CA LYS A 347 -1.70 -14.24 21.81
C LYS A 347 -0.90 -13.41 22.80
N ILE A 348 -0.04 -14.07 23.60
CA ILE A 348 0.87 -13.44 24.55
C ILE A 348 2.24 -14.10 24.41
N ASN A 349 3.17 -13.42 23.76
CA ASN A 349 4.51 -13.93 23.46
C ASN A 349 4.50 -15.33 22.81
N SER A 350 3.64 -15.49 21.79
CA SER A 350 3.43 -16.76 21.11
C SER A 350 4.58 -17.05 20.15
N ILE A 351 5.49 -17.93 20.58
CA ILE A 351 6.71 -18.31 19.85
C ILE A 351 6.49 -19.66 19.15
N LYS A 352 6.94 -19.75 17.88
CA LYS A 352 6.94 -21.00 17.11
C LYS A 352 7.83 -22.05 17.73
N ASN A 353 7.35 -23.30 17.81
CA ASN A 353 8.21 -24.43 18.03
C ASN A 353 8.79 -24.90 16.68
N ARG A 354 10.08 -25.19 16.62
CA ARG A 354 10.74 -25.66 15.40
C ARG A 354 10.09 -26.93 14.81
N ALA A 355 9.56 -27.82 15.65
CA ALA A 355 8.87 -29.02 15.21
C ALA A 355 7.54 -28.77 14.46
N ASP A 356 6.95 -27.58 14.63
CA ASP A 356 5.66 -27.23 14.03
C ASP A 356 5.82 -26.29 12.82
N ILE A 357 7.05 -25.98 12.42
CA ILE A 357 7.33 -25.18 11.22
C ILE A 357 7.25 -26.11 10.02
N VAL A 358 6.13 -26.11 9.34
CA VAL A 358 6.00 -26.75 8.03
C VAL A 358 6.72 -25.87 7.02
N GLU A 359 7.75 -26.38 6.36
CA GLU A 359 8.57 -25.63 5.39
C GLU A 359 7.74 -25.00 4.27
N GLN A 360 6.64 -25.64 3.86
CA GLN A 360 5.75 -25.18 2.81
C GLN A 360 5.01 -23.89 3.15
N ASP A 361 4.69 -23.65 4.43
CA ASP A 361 3.83 -22.52 4.84
C ASP A 361 4.61 -21.29 5.29
N ARG A 362 5.94 -21.31 5.22
CA ARG A 362 6.83 -20.20 5.63
C ARG A 362 6.48 -19.63 7.02
N GLY A 363 5.84 -20.41 7.89
CA GLY A 363 5.43 -20.02 9.23
C GLY A 363 4.40 -18.90 9.28
N GLN A 364 3.57 -18.71 8.26
CA GLN A 364 2.47 -17.75 8.25
C GLN A 364 1.17 -18.32 8.81
N LEU A 365 1.00 -19.66 8.77
CA LEU A 365 -0.16 -20.36 9.30
C LEU A 365 0.06 -20.71 10.77
N MET A 366 -0.75 -20.16 11.66
CA MET A 366 -0.63 -20.38 13.11
C MET A 366 -1.66 -21.39 13.60
N PRO A 367 -1.24 -22.58 14.09
CA PRO A 367 -2.13 -23.54 14.73
C PRO A 367 -2.80 -22.98 15.99
N GLU A 368 -4.01 -23.41 16.30
CA GLU A 368 -4.80 -22.94 17.44
C GLU A 368 -4.12 -23.16 18.80
N LYS A 369 -3.35 -24.24 18.95
CA LYS A 369 -2.62 -24.59 20.18
C LYS A 369 -1.65 -23.49 20.68
N TYR A 370 -1.30 -22.52 19.82
CA TYR A 370 -0.46 -21.37 20.18
C TYR A 370 -1.26 -20.16 20.67
N ALA A 371 -2.58 -20.22 20.62
CA ALA A 371 -3.46 -19.21 21.17
C ALA A 371 -3.70 -19.42 22.66
N VAL A 372 -3.79 -18.34 23.44
CA VAL A 372 -4.20 -18.40 24.84
C VAL A 372 -5.70 -18.72 24.94
N MET A 373 -6.50 -18.08 24.08
CA MET A 373 -7.94 -18.28 23.97
C MET A 373 -8.49 -17.67 22.67
N PRO A 374 -9.66 -18.12 22.17
CA PRO A 374 -10.34 -17.47 21.06
C PRO A 374 -10.90 -16.11 21.49
N THR A 375 -10.93 -15.14 20.56
CA THR A 375 -11.51 -13.81 20.78
C THR A 375 -12.98 -13.72 20.36
N GLY A 376 -13.47 -14.68 19.60
CA GLY A 376 -14.79 -14.65 18.95
C GLY A 376 -14.84 -13.82 17.65
N ALA A 377 -13.75 -13.20 17.25
CA ALA A 377 -13.71 -12.40 16.01
C ALA A 377 -13.90 -13.26 14.74
N GLU A 378 -13.62 -14.54 14.78
CA GLU A 378 -13.88 -15.52 13.70
C GLU A 378 -15.30 -15.40 13.17
N TRP A 379 -16.29 -15.41 14.10
CA TRP A 379 -17.70 -15.29 13.74
C TRP A 379 -18.02 -14.01 12.93
N ILE A 380 -17.30 -12.92 13.20
CA ILE A 380 -17.48 -11.64 12.49
C ILE A 380 -16.84 -11.71 11.11
N TYR A 381 -15.62 -12.26 11.01
CA TYR A 381 -14.91 -12.41 9.73
C TYR A 381 -15.69 -13.26 8.73
N ASP A 382 -16.35 -14.33 9.21
CA ASP A 382 -17.11 -15.23 8.35
C ASP A 382 -18.43 -14.62 7.85
N ARG A 383 -19.07 -13.73 8.63
CA ARG A 383 -20.42 -13.22 8.35
C ARG A 383 -20.47 -11.81 7.80
N VAL A 384 -19.47 -10.98 8.09
CA VAL A 384 -19.49 -9.60 7.61
C VAL A 384 -18.84 -9.53 6.23
N PRO A 385 -19.61 -9.14 5.18
CA PRO A 385 -19.08 -9.04 3.82
C PRO A 385 -17.85 -8.15 3.75
N GLY A 386 -16.82 -8.59 3.04
CA GLY A 386 -15.57 -7.88 2.84
C GLY A 386 -14.51 -8.11 3.91
N LEU A 387 -14.86 -8.43 5.17
CA LEU A 387 -13.87 -8.66 6.23
C LEU A 387 -13.01 -9.90 5.98
N LYS A 388 -13.55 -10.96 5.37
CA LYS A 388 -12.79 -12.15 4.98
C LYS A 388 -11.63 -11.88 4.02
N TYR A 389 -11.67 -10.77 3.29
CA TYR A 389 -10.58 -10.34 2.41
C TYR A 389 -9.53 -9.46 3.09
N MET A 390 -9.81 -9.00 4.33
CA MET A 390 -8.89 -8.20 5.13
C MET A 390 -7.89 -9.09 5.89
N ARG A 391 -7.10 -9.86 5.13
CA ARG A 391 -6.18 -10.88 5.68
C ARG A 391 -5.09 -10.34 6.61
N ALA A 392 -4.63 -9.11 6.41
CA ALA A 392 -3.61 -8.47 7.25
C ALA A 392 -4.26 -7.71 8.43
N ILE A 393 -4.86 -8.46 9.35
CA ILE A 393 -5.70 -7.92 10.44
C ILE A 393 -4.93 -7.08 11.46
N TYR A 394 -3.61 -7.29 11.65
CA TYR A 394 -2.77 -6.44 12.50
C TYR A 394 -2.89 -4.95 12.16
N ARG A 395 -3.28 -4.62 10.95
CA ARG A 395 -3.47 -3.25 10.44
C ARG A 395 -4.54 -2.47 11.22
N TRP A 396 -5.48 -3.15 11.86
CA TRP A 396 -6.47 -2.51 12.75
C TRP A 396 -5.83 -1.79 13.93
N THR A 397 -4.55 -2.02 14.23
CA THR A 397 -3.76 -1.22 15.16
C THR A 397 -3.76 0.27 14.78
N GLY A 398 -3.90 0.62 13.50
CA GLY A 398 -4.05 2.02 13.06
C GLY A 398 -5.29 2.70 13.65
N MET A 399 -6.44 1.98 13.68
CA MET A 399 -7.65 2.50 14.32
C MET A 399 -7.51 2.56 15.85
N ALA A 400 -6.83 1.56 16.46
CA ALA A 400 -6.50 1.59 17.89
C ALA A 400 -5.64 2.82 18.24
N ALA A 401 -4.61 3.08 17.44
CA ALA A 401 -3.74 4.24 17.58
C ALA A 401 -4.52 5.55 17.46
N LEU A 402 -5.48 5.67 16.53
CA LEU A 402 -6.34 6.84 16.38
C LEU A 402 -7.12 7.14 17.66
N GLY A 403 -7.77 6.13 18.25
CA GLY A 403 -8.53 6.28 19.50
C GLY A 403 -7.64 6.70 20.66
N LEU A 404 -6.49 6.03 20.83
CA LEU A 404 -5.52 6.35 21.89
C LEU A 404 -4.85 7.71 21.70
N TRP A 405 -4.53 8.09 20.45
CA TRP A 405 -4.03 9.42 20.12
C TRP A 405 -5.06 10.49 20.48
N ALA A 406 -6.33 10.28 20.16
CA ALA A 406 -7.38 11.24 20.51
C ALA A 406 -7.57 11.36 22.04
N LEU A 407 -7.44 10.26 22.79
CA LEU A 407 -7.40 10.31 24.27
C LEU A 407 -6.17 11.07 24.78
N THR A 408 -5.00 10.89 24.14
CA THR A 408 -3.80 11.67 24.42
C THR A 408 -4.04 13.16 24.16
N VAL A 409 -4.76 13.54 23.09
CA VAL A 409 -5.16 14.93 22.84
C VAL A 409 -5.94 15.50 24.03
N LEU A 410 -6.90 14.75 24.60
CA LEU A 410 -7.67 15.19 25.78
C LEU A 410 -6.77 15.39 27.01
N LEU A 411 -5.80 14.50 27.24
CA LEU A 411 -4.80 14.66 28.30
C LEU A 411 -3.99 15.96 28.14
N ILE A 412 -3.49 16.17 26.92
CA ILE A 412 -2.64 17.34 26.61
C ILE A 412 -3.41 18.64 26.74
N ILE A 413 -4.69 18.70 26.34
CA ILE A 413 -5.55 19.88 26.53
C ILE A 413 -5.66 20.21 28.04
N ARG A 414 -5.93 19.21 28.87
CA ARG A 414 -6.03 19.39 30.31
C ARG A 414 -4.68 19.84 30.93
N LEU A 415 -3.59 19.18 30.52
CA LEU A 415 -2.25 19.52 31.02
C LEU A 415 -1.85 20.93 30.59
N SER A 416 -2.15 21.33 29.37
CA SER A 416 -1.78 22.63 28.80
C SER A 416 -2.48 23.82 29.50
N SER A 417 -3.66 23.58 30.06
CA SER A 417 -4.39 24.62 30.78
C SER A 417 -3.70 25.08 32.08
N ARG A 418 -2.84 24.22 32.65
CA ARG A 418 -2.09 24.47 33.89
C ARG A 418 -0.58 24.57 33.66
N HIS A 419 -0.03 23.72 32.81
CA HIS A 419 1.40 23.52 32.58
C HIS A 419 1.70 23.38 31.08
N PRO A 420 1.64 24.48 30.27
CA PRO A 420 1.79 24.40 28.81
C PRO A 420 3.15 23.85 28.35
N ILE A 421 4.22 24.16 29.07
CA ILE A 421 5.56 23.66 28.79
C ILE A 421 5.62 22.14 29.01
N LEU A 422 5.07 21.66 30.12
CA LEU A 422 5.02 20.24 30.42
C LEU A 422 4.20 19.48 29.36
N ALA A 423 3.08 20.06 28.90
CA ALA A 423 2.30 19.49 27.80
C ALA A 423 3.14 19.34 26.51
N ALA A 424 3.90 20.39 26.15
CA ALA A 424 4.78 20.34 24.98
C ALA A 424 5.91 19.32 25.13
N LEU A 425 6.55 19.27 26.30
CA LEU A 425 7.61 18.28 26.61
C LEU A 425 7.08 16.85 26.59
N THR A 426 5.87 16.61 27.09
CA THR A 426 5.22 15.29 27.04
C THR A 426 5.01 14.83 25.60
N ILE A 427 4.54 15.72 24.69
CA ILE A 427 4.38 15.39 23.28
C ILE A 427 5.75 15.15 22.62
N ALA A 428 6.72 16.04 22.86
CA ALA A 428 8.07 15.90 22.30
C ALA A 428 8.73 14.58 22.73
N PHE A 429 8.60 14.22 24.00
CA PHE A 429 9.08 12.92 24.50
C PHE A 429 8.36 11.75 23.82
N ALA A 430 7.03 11.79 23.70
CA ALA A 430 6.28 10.76 23.00
C ALA A 430 6.70 10.63 21.53
N ILE A 431 6.93 11.74 20.83
CA ILE A 431 7.47 11.72 19.45
C ILE A 431 8.83 11.02 19.46
N THR A 432 9.73 11.40 20.36
CA THR A 432 11.08 10.82 20.46
C THR A 432 11.04 9.30 20.63
N THR A 433 10.10 8.77 21.39
CA THR A 433 9.94 7.32 21.60
C THR A 433 9.44 6.54 20.38
N PHE A 434 8.91 7.24 19.38
CA PHE A 434 8.47 6.65 18.11
C PHE A 434 9.41 6.88 16.92
N LEU A 435 10.50 7.64 17.12
CA LEU A 435 11.44 7.90 16.05
C LEU A 435 12.24 6.65 15.68
N PRO A 436 12.34 6.34 14.38
CA PRO A 436 13.22 5.27 13.89
C PRO A 436 14.71 5.67 13.99
N HIS A 437 15.60 4.76 13.61
CA HIS A 437 17.00 5.05 13.34
C HIS A 437 17.13 5.92 12.07
N LEU A 438 16.98 7.23 12.23
CA LEU A 438 16.86 8.18 11.10
C LEU A 438 18.02 8.08 10.12
N ARG A 439 19.29 7.97 10.63
CA ARG A 439 20.47 7.88 9.78
C ARG A 439 20.42 6.68 8.84
N ASP A 440 20.20 5.50 9.38
CA ASP A 440 20.26 4.25 8.62
C ASP A 440 19.10 4.19 7.61
N ARG A 441 17.92 4.67 8.01
CA ARG A 441 16.78 4.77 7.10
C ARG A 441 16.97 5.80 6.00
N THR A 442 17.62 6.92 6.29
CA THR A 442 17.93 7.92 5.25
C THR A 442 18.89 7.34 4.23
N LEU A 443 19.94 6.64 4.68
CA LEU A 443 20.89 5.99 3.77
C LEU A 443 20.20 4.93 2.91
N ALA A 444 19.34 4.10 3.51
CA ALA A 444 18.55 3.10 2.76
C ALA A 444 17.61 3.75 1.74
N ALA A 445 16.98 4.89 2.08
CA ALA A 445 16.09 5.59 1.17
C ALA A 445 16.82 6.32 0.03
N VAL A 446 18.02 6.83 0.27
CA VAL A 446 18.92 7.37 -0.78
C VAL A 446 19.33 6.23 -1.73
N ASP A 447 19.74 5.10 -1.18
CA ASP A 447 20.12 3.92 -1.96
C ASP A 447 18.93 3.38 -2.79
N SER A 448 17.73 3.33 -2.21
CA SER A 448 16.50 2.94 -2.95
C SER A 448 16.26 3.84 -4.16
N ARG A 449 16.41 5.16 -4.03
CA ARG A 449 16.30 6.08 -5.17
C ARG A 449 17.38 5.82 -6.22
N HIS A 450 18.62 5.59 -5.80
CA HIS A 450 19.73 5.27 -6.70
C HIS A 450 19.48 3.98 -7.48
N ARG A 451 18.94 2.94 -6.84
CA ARG A 451 18.56 1.68 -7.48
C ARG A 451 17.53 1.89 -8.60
N VAL A 452 16.51 2.74 -8.38
CA VAL A 452 15.55 3.08 -9.45
C VAL A 452 16.25 3.78 -10.61
N GLN A 453 17.17 4.69 -10.34
CA GLN A 453 17.95 5.35 -11.40
C GLN A 453 18.82 4.37 -12.20
N MET A 454 19.38 3.34 -11.55
CA MET A 454 20.10 2.27 -12.23
C MET A 454 19.16 1.40 -13.09
N ILE A 455 17.94 1.11 -12.61
CA ILE A 455 16.91 0.41 -13.39
C ILE A 455 16.58 1.23 -14.65
N ASP A 456 16.31 2.52 -14.51
CA ASP A 456 15.93 3.43 -15.60
C ASP A 456 17.04 3.58 -16.64
N SER A 457 18.30 3.75 -16.19
CA SER A 457 19.44 3.96 -17.08
C SER A 457 19.95 2.67 -17.74
N GLY A 458 19.71 1.51 -17.15
CA GLY A 458 20.15 0.20 -17.59
C GLY A 458 19.03 -0.62 -18.23
N VAL A 459 18.51 -1.59 -17.49
CA VAL A 459 17.58 -2.62 -18.01
C VAL A 459 16.33 -2.04 -18.67
N SER A 460 15.82 -0.91 -18.19
CA SER A 460 14.63 -0.27 -18.80
C SER A 460 14.92 0.18 -20.24
N LYS A 461 16.07 0.81 -20.50
CA LYS A 461 16.47 1.23 -21.83
C LYS A 461 16.83 0.06 -22.73
N GLU A 462 17.49 -0.97 -22.21
CA GLU A 462 17.83 -2.18 -22.97
C GLU A 462 16.57 -2.89 -23.42
N LEU A 463 15.58 -3.06 -22.53
CA LEU A 463 14.27 -3.66 -22.86
C LEU A 463 13.49 -2.81 -23.87
N ALA A 464 13.45 -1.48 -23.70
CA ALA A 464 12.80 -0.59 -24.65
C ALA A 464 13.39 -0.72 -26.07
N THR A 465 14.72 -0.88 -26.16
CA THR A 465 15.40 -1.10 -27.45
C THR A 465 15.12 -2.48 -28.02
N ALA A 466 15.18 -3.53 -27.19
CA ALA A 466 15.00 -4.91 -27.61
C ALA A 466 13.55 -5.24 -28.01
N ILE A 467 12.57 -4.64 -27.33
CA ILE A 467 11.14 -4.85 -27.60
C ILE A 467 10.66 -3.93 -28.73
N GLY A 468 11.05 -2.66 -28.69
CA GLY A 468 10.59 -1.61 -29.59
C GLY A 468 9.29 -0.96 -29.14
N GLN A 469 9.13 0.32 -29.49
CA GLN A 469 7.93 1.10 -29.13
C GLN A 469 6.66 0.53 -29.75
N ASN A 470 5.56 0.61 -29.03
CA ASN A 470 4.21 0.14 -29.41
C ASN A 470 4.06 -1.38 -29.60
N ASN A 471 5.13 -2.16 -29.51
CA ASN A 471 5.05 -3.62 -29.56
C ASN A 471 4.42 -4.17 -28.27
N ILE A 472 3.84 -5.36 -28.40
CA ILE A 472 3.29 -6.12 -27.26
C ILE A 472 4.32 -7.17 -26.86
N ALA A 473 4.74 -7.13 -25.60
CA ALA A 473 5.62 -8.13 -25.02
C ALA A 473 4.92 -8.93 -23.92
N VAL A 474 5.41 -10.14 -23.67
CA VAL A 474 5.07 -10.92 -22.49
C VAL A 474 6.35 -11.35 -21.80
N PHE A 475 6.43 -11.10 -20.49
CA PHE A 475 7.55 -11.54 -19.65
C PHE A 475 7.17 -12.87 -19.02
N VAL A 476 8.00 -13.88 -19.22
CA VAL A 476 7.69 -15.24 -18.80
C VAL A 476 8.80 -15.86 -17.96
N PRO A 477 8.45 -16.67 -16.98
CA PRO A 477 7.08 -17.04 -16.55
C PRO A 477 6.37 -15.88 -15.83
N PHE A 478 5.04 -15.85 -15.93
CA PHE A 478 4.23 -14.89 -15.18
C PHE A 478 4.39 -15.08 -13.66
N ASP A 479 4.45 -13.98 -12.95
CA ASP A 479 4.45 -13.88 -11.48
C ASP A 479 3.64 -12.64 -11.04
N ASN A 480 3.82 -12.18 -9.80
CA ASN A 480 3.29 -10.91 -9.33
C ASN A 480 4.21 -9.76 -9.79
N ASP A 481 4.07 -9.34 -11.04
CA ASP A 481 5.04 -8.57 -11.83
C ASP A 481 5.03 -7.06 -11.52
N PHE A 482 5.34 -6.68 -10.27
CA PHE A 482 5.35 -5.27 -9.83
C PHE A 482 6.26 -4.37 -10.67
N MET A 483 7.40 -4.88 -11.12
CA MET A 483 8.38 -4.11 -11.87
C MET A 483 8.04 -4.00 -13.36
N VAL A 484 7.41 -5.03 -13.94
CA VAL A 484 7.20 -5.10 -15.40
C VAL A 484 6.26 -4.01 -15.91
N GLY A 485 5.19 -3.68 -15.16
CA GLY A 485 4.31 -2.56 -15.52
C GLY A 485 5.04 -1.22 -15.58
N TYR A 486 5.98 -0.99 -14.66
CA TYR A 486 6.84 0.20 -14.69
C TYR A 486 7.75 0.22 -15.93
N LEU A 487 8.43 -0.90 -16.20
CA LEU A 487 9.33 -1.02 -17.35
C LEU A 487 8.57 -0.81 -18.68
N ALA A 488 7.33 -1.32 -18.80
CA ALA A 488 6.50 -1.14 -19.97
C ALA A 488 6.10 0.33 -20.17
N ALA A 489 5.61 0.98 -19.13
CA ALA A 489 5.21 2.39 -19.19
C ALA A 489 6.41 3.33 -19.50
N MET A 490 7.60 3.03 -18.97
CA MET A 490 8.83 3.78 -19.25
C MET A 490 9.38 3.49 -20.65
N GLY A 491 9.26 2.26 -21.13
CA GLY A 491 9.80 1.82 -22.42
C GLY A 491 8.90 2.10 -23.62
N GLY A 492 7.64 2.48 -23.40
CA GLY A 492 6.67 2.77 -24.46
C GLY A 492 6.21 1.51 -25.23
N TYR A 493 6.29 0.33 -24.63
CA TYR A 493 5.74 -0.92 -25.13
C TYR A 493 4.57 -1.38 -24.25
N ARG A 494 3.82 -2.37 -24.71
CA ARG A 494 2.68 -2.92 -23.97
C ARG A 494 2.94 -4.34 -23.50
N THR A 495 2.29 -4.76 -22.39
CA THR A 495 2.46 -6.11 -21.86
C THR A 495 1.19 -6.67 -21.21
N TYR A 496 1.08 -8.01 -21.20
CA TYR A 496 0.06 -8.71 -20.41
C TYR A 496 0.38 -8.74 -18.92
N ASN A 497 1.66 -8.65 -18.56
CA ASN A 497 2.11 -8.71 -17.17
C ASN A 497 1.56 -7.56 -16.35
N ILE A 498 1.20 -7.86 -15.09
CA ILE A 498 0.72 -6.87 -14.12
C ILE A 498 0.98 -7.37 -12.70
N GLY A 499 1.34 -6.46 -11.80
CA GLY A 499 1.51 -6.75 -10.38
C GLY A 499 0.27 -6.37 -9.55
N GLY A 500 0.16 -6.98 -8.37
CA GLY A 500 -0.95 -6.82 -7.43
C GLY A 500 -1.98 -7.95 -7.56
N ASP A 501 -2.25 -8.66 -6.46
CA ASP A 501 -3.10 -9.86 -6.45
C ASP A 501 -4.46 -9.65 -7.15
N LYS A 502 -5.15 -8.57 -6.79
CA LYS A 502 -6.46 -8.25 -7.38
C LYS A 502 -6.33 -7.83 -8.85
N ASN A 503 -5.31 -7.06 -9.20
CA ASN A 503 -5.05 -6.64 -10.58
C ASN A 503 -4.70 -7.84 -11.46
N GLY A 504 -3.83 -8.74 -10.98
CA GLY A 504 -3.47 -9.97 -11.67
C GLY A 504 -4.69 -10.87 -11.93
N ALA A 505 -5.51 -11.11 -10.91
CA ALA A 505 -6.73 -11.92 -11.04
C ALA A 505 -7.70 -11.34 -12.07
N MET A 506 -7.89 -10.02 -12.09
CA MET A 506 -8.75 -9.35 -13.06
C MET A 506 -8.23 -9.47 -14.50
N ALA A 507 -6.92 -9.25 -14.71
CA ALA A 507 -6.31 -9.36 -16.03
C ALA A 507 -6.40 -10.80 -16.56
N GLN A 508 -6.11 -11.79 -15.71
CA GLN A 508 -6.15 -13.21 -16.06
C GLN A 508 -7.53 -13.68 -16.52
N ASN A 509 -8.62 -13.11 -16.00
CA ASN A 509 -9.99 -13.44 -16.45
C ASN A 509 -10.23 -13.15 -17.95
N ALA A 510 -9.44 -12.24 -18.54
CA ALA A 510 -9.54 -11.89 -19.96
C ALA A 510 -8.43 -12.54 -20.82
N TRP A 511 -7.51 -13.30 -20.22
CA TRP A 511 -6.41 -13.92 -20.95
C TRP A 511 -6.87 -15.16 -21.73
N SER A 512 -6.26 -15.36 -22.88
CA SER A 512 -6.44 -16.61 -23.63
C SER A 512 -5.73 -17.78 -22.95
N PRO A 513 -6.15 -19.04 -23.19
CA PRO A 513 -5.50 -20.23 -22.63
C PRO A 513 -3.99 -20.27 -22.90
N ALA A 514 -3.54 -19.82 -24.06
CA ALA A 514 -2.12 -19.78 -24.41
C ALA A 514 -1.33 -18.80 -23.54
N ILE A 515 -1.91 -17.65 -23.22
CA ILE A 515 -1.29 -16.68 -22.28
C ILE A 515 -1.31 -17.25 -20.86
N LEU A 516 -2.44 -17.81 -20.40
CA LEU A 516 -2.56 -18.42 -19.06
C LEU A 516 -1.56 -19.56 -18.81
N ALA A 517 -1.19 -20.30 -19.85
CA ALA A 517 -0.23 -21.39 -19.78
C ALA A 517 1.23 -20.93 -19.62
N LEU A 518 1.52 -19.62 -19.70
CA LEU A 518 2.88 -19.07 -19.57
C LEU A 518 3.25 -18.69 -18.11
N ASN A 519 2.63 -19.34 -17.14
CA ASN A 519 2.92 -19.10 -15.72
C ASN A 519 4.09 -19.97 -15.21
N ARG A 520 4.64 -19.60 -14.05
CA ARG A 520 5.83 -20.26 -13.46
C ARG A 520 5.62 -21.73 -13.09
N TRP A 521 4.39 -22.13 -12.82
CA TRP A 521 4.09 -23.51 -12.40
C TRP A 521 4.16 -24.50 -13.57
N GLN A 522 4.07 -24.01 -14.80
CA GLN A 522 4.12 -24.80 -16.03
C GLN A 522 5.48 -24.75 -16.74
N LEU A 523 6.47 -24.06 -16.15
CA LEU A 523 7.78 -23.84 -16.79
C LEU A 523 8.48 -25.15 -17.22
N SER A 524 8.30 -26.25 -16.47
CA SER A 524 8.87 -27.56 -16.75
C SER A 524 8.05 -28.40 -17.74
N GLU A 525 6.86 -27.94 -18.13
CA GLU A 525 5.98 -28.65 -19.04
C GLU A 525 6.31 -28.34 -20.50
N SER A 526 6.20 -29.34 -21.37
CA SER A 526 6.38 -29.14 -22.83
C SER A 526 5.35 -28.17 -23.41
N SER A 527 4.20 -28.03 -22.78
CA SER A 527 3.17 -27.06 -23.12
C SER A 527 3.63 -25.61 -23.00
N PHE A 528 4.55 -25.30 -22.09
CA PHE A 528 5.01 -23.94 -21.84
C PHE A 528 5.69 -23.32 -23.08
N TRP A 529 6.73 -23.97 -23.61
CA TRP A 529 7.43 -23.44 -24.78
C TRP A 529 6.59 -23.49 -26.06
N GLN A 530 5.66 -24.47 -26.18
CA GLN A 530 4.69 -24.49 -27.26
C GLN A 530 3.76 -23.28 -27.23
N ASN A 531 3.25 -22.92 -26.03
CA ASN A 531 2.42 -21.72 -25.87
C ASN A 531 3.21 -20.42 -26.10
N ALA A 532 4.50 -20.38 -25.77
CA ALA A 532 5.36 -19.24 -26.11
C ALA A 532 5.49 -19.03 -27.64
N ARG A 533 5.55 -20.11 -28.40
CA ARG A 533 5.49 -20.06 -29.88
C ARG A 533 4.12 -19.60 -30.38
N LEU A 534 3.05 -20.18 -29.82
CA LEU A 534 1.67 -19.92 -30.22
C LEU A 534 1.30 -18.44 -30.10
N VAL A 535 1.66 -17.78 -28.97
CA VAL A 535 1.31 -16.39 -28.77
C VAL A 535 1.99 -15.44 -29.77
N LEU A 536 3.16 -15.79 -30.29
CA LEU A 536 3.84 -15.06 -31.36
C LEU A 536 3.19 -15.30 -32.71
N LEU A 537 2.91 -16.57 -33.07
CA LEU A 537 2.30 -16.93 -34.34
C LEU A 537 0.86 -16.39 -34.48
N ASP A 538 0.10 -16.37 -33.40
CA ASP A 538 -1.26 -15.78 -33.34
C ASP A 538 -1.24 -14.24 -33.28
N ARG A 539 -0.07 -13.59 -33.35
CA ARG A 539 0.10 -12.13 -33.23
C ARG A 539 -0.52 -11.54 -31.93
N LYS A 540 -0.64 -12.34 -30.88
CA LYS A 540 -1.08 -11.83 -29.57
C LYS A 540 0.02 -11.03 -28.89
N VAL A 541 1.27 -11.40 -29.17
CA VAL A 541 2.46 -10.66 -28.74
C VAL A 541 3.47 -10.58 -29.89
N ASP A 542 4.29 -9.53 -29.86
CA ASP A 542 5.40 -9.35 -30.82
C ASP A 542 6.71 -9.91 -30.25
N ARG A 543 6.82 -9.99 -28.93
CA ARG A 543 8.03 -10.44 -28.20
C ARG A 543 7.66 -11.30 -27.00
N VAL A 544 8.44 -12.36 -26.76
CA VAL A 544 8.45 -13.12 -25.52
C VAL A 544 9.78 -12.86 -24.82
N VAL A 545 9.74 -12.32 -23.60
CA VAL A 545 10.92 -11.94 -22.82
C VAL A 545 11.13 -12.94 -21.70
N PHE A 546 12.34 -13.46 -21.57
CA PHE A 546 12.78 -14.35 -20.48
C PHE A 546 13.72 -13.59 -19.56
N PRO A 547 13.23 -12.95 -18.47
CA PRO A 547 14.05 -12.17 -17.56
C PRO A 547 14.88 -13.07 -16.65
N TYR A 548 16.18 -12.82 -16.55
CA TYR A 548 17.06 -13.53 -15.62
C TYR A 548 17.08 -12.91 -14.22
N PHE A 549 16.36 -11.80 -14.04
CA PHE A 549 16.09 -11.19 -12.75
C PHE A 549 14.67 -11.51 -12.26
N ASP A 550 14.45 -11.37 -10.98
CA ASP A 550 13.14 -11.55 -10.37
C ASP A 550 12.25 -10.31 -10.62
N THR A 551 11.17 -10.45 -11.36
CA THR A 551 10.26 -9.35 -11.71
C THR A 551 9.46 -8.81 -10.53
N VAL A 552 9.45 -9.52 -9.39
CA VAL A 552 8.77 -9.11 -8.15
C VAL A 552 9.74 -8.39 -7.21
N TRP A 553 10.86 -9.04 -6.84
CA TRP A 553 11.71 -8.61 -5.73
C TRP A 553 13.06 -8.01 -6.14
N ALA A 554 13.51 -8.20 -7.41
CA ALA A 554 14.84 -7.74 -7.83
C ALA A 554 15.05 -6.23 -7.65
N SER A 555 14.00 -5.43 -7.74
CA SER A 555 14.09 -4.00 -7.53
C SER A 555 14.58 -3.62 -6.12
N VAL A 556 14.30 -4.46 -5.12
CA VAL A 556 14.70 -4.21 -3.72
C VAL A 556 16.20 -4.39 -3.53
N ASP A 557 16.82 -5.32 -4.28
CA ASP A 557 18.26 -5.65 -4.23
C ASP A 557 18.96 -5.34 -5.57
N TRP A 558 18.54 -4.28 -6.27
CA TRP A 558 19.11 -3.92 -7.56
C TRP A 558 20.51 -3.31 -7.44
N PRO A 559 21.50 -3.65 -8.31
CA PRO A 559 21.41 -4.69 -9.34
C PRO A 559 21.37 -6.10 -8.72
N PRO A 560 20.69 -7.07 -9.38
CA PRO A 560 20.64 -8.44 -8.88
C PRO A 560 22.05 -9.04 -8.74
N ARG A 561 22.25 -9.88 -7.74
CA ARG A 561 23.53 -10.58 -7.53
C ARG A 561 23.81 -11.48 -8.73
N HIS A 562 25.07 -11.53 -9.16
CA HIS A 562 25.49 -12.40 -10.28
C HIS A 562 25.03 -13.86 -10.10
N SER A 563 25.17 -14.41 -8.88
CA SER A 563 24.73 -15.79 -8.59
C SER A 563 23.23 -16.02 -8.80
N SER A 564 22.38 -15.04 -8.48
CA SER A 564 20.94 -15.15 -8.72
C SER A 564 20.57 -14.97 -10.19
N LEU A 565 21.25 -14.09 -10.91
CA LEU A 565 21.11 -13.96 -12.36
C LEU A 565 21.54 -15.24 -13.07
N ASP A 566 22.68 -15.83 -12.72
CA ASP A 566 23.20 -17.06 -13.30
C ASP A 566 22.28 -18.24 -13.03
N ALA A 567 21.76 -18.39 -11.82
CA ALA A 567 20.82 -19.43 -11.47
C ALA A 567 19.53 -19.34 -12.29
N ARG A 568 18.93 -18.16 -12.41
CA ARG A 568 17.72 -17.97 -13.26
C ARG A 568 18.04 -18.14 -14.74
N ARG A 569 19.19 -17.67 -15.21
CA ARG A 569 19.65 -17.87 -16.59
C ARG A 569 19.80 -19.35 -16.90
N GLN A 570 20.40 -20.15 -16.02
CA GLN A 570 20.52 -21.60 -16.16
C GLN A 570 19.17 -22.30 -16.27
N THR A 571 18.14 -21.77 -15.60
CA THR A 571 16.78 -22.31 -15.67
C THR A 571 16.04 -21.86 -16.92
N LEU A 572 16.09 -20.57 -17.27
CA LEU A 572 15.24 -19.97 -18.31
C LEU A 572 15.85 -20.04 -19.72
N LEU A 573 17.17 -19.94 -19.84
CA LEU A 573 17.82 -19.95 -21.17
C LEU A 573 17.59 -21.25 -21.95
N PRO A 574 17.70 -22.46 -21.37
CA PRO A 574 17.38 -23.69 -22.08
C PRO A 574 15.94 -23.72 -22.57
N VAL A 575 14.98 -23.23 -21.76
CA VAL A 575 13.56 -23.14 -22.15
C VAL A 575 13.37 -22.17 -23.31
N ALA A 576 14.02 -20.99 -23.26
CA ALA A 576 13.99 -20.00 -24.32
C ALA A 576 14.60 -20.55 -25.64
N GLN A 577 15.74 -21.27 -25.55
CA GLN A 577 16.38 -21.93 -26.71
C GLN A 577 15.47 -23.00 -27.31
N GLN A 578 14.84 -23.84 -26.47
CA GLN A 578 13.89 -24.84 -26.93
C GLN A 578 12.64 -24.19 -27.56
N ALA A 579 12.15 -23.09 -27.00
CA ALA A 579 11.06 -22.34 -27.61
C ALA A 579 11.42 -21.76 -28.98
N ALA A 580 12.66 -21.29 -29.14
CA ALA A 580 13.15 -20.72 -30.40
C ALA A 580 13.72 -21.76 -31.41
N ASP A 581 13.77 -23.06 -31.05
CA ASP A 581 14.30 -24.13 -31.90
C ASP A 581 13.35 -24.43 -33.09
N SER A 582 13.28 -23.48 -34.03
CA SER A 582 12.51 -23.56 -35.26
C SER A 582 12.90 -22.41 -36.18
N SER A 583 12.83 -22.59 -37.51
CA SER A 583 13.08 -21.52 -38.49
C SER A 583 12.14 -20.32 -38.38
N CYS A 584 10.98 -20.50 -37.70
CA CYS A 584 10.00 -19.44 -37.47
C CYS A 584 10.45 -18.38 -36.46
N PHE A 585 11.42 -18.67 -35.63
CA PHE A 585 11.76 -17.81 -34.48
C PHE A 585 13.24 -17.43 -34.43
N GLU A 586 13.51 -16.31 -33.84
CA GLU A 586 14.86 -15.84 -33.47
C GLU A 586 14.94 -15.55 -31.99
N LEU A 587 16.07 -15.88 -31.37
CA LEU A 587 16.35 -15.61 -29.94
C LEU A 587 17.57 -14.69 -29.83
N THR A 588 17.34 -13.48 -29.32
CA THR A 588 18.41 -12.53 -29.01
C THR A 588 18.69 -12.55 -27.51
N GLN A 589 19.96 -12.75 -27.16
CA GLN A 589 20.39 -12.82 -25.76
C GLN A 589 21.02 -11.50 -25.31
N TYR A 590 20.64 -11.04 -24.13
CA TYR A 590 21.20 -9.90 -23.42
C TYR A 590 21.76 -10.36 -22.07
N PRO A 591 22.56 -9.53 -21.38
CA PRO A 591 23.14 -9.90 -20.08
C PRO A 591 22.08 -10.29 -19.03
N MET A 592 20.95 -9.59 -19.01
CA MET A 592 19.92 -9.72 -17.98
C MET A 592 18.63 -10.41 -18.47
N PHE A 593 18.47 -10.70 -19.75
CA PHE A 593 17.27 -11.32 -20.31
C PHE A 593 17.53 -11.90 -21.70
N SER A 594 16.61 -12.68 -22.22
CA SER A 594 16.54 -13.03 -23.65
C SER A 594 15.20 -12.61 -24.23
N VAL A 595 15.19 -12.32 -25.51
CA VAL A 595 13.97 -11.95 -26.27
C VAL A 595 13.79 -12.90 -27.44
N MET A 596 12.65 -13.57 -27.52
CA MET A 596 12.23 -14.37 -28.64
C MET A 596 11.23 -13.58 -29.50
N SER A 597 11.41 -13.61 -30.81
CA SER A 597 10.56 -12.96 -31.80
C SER A 597 10.40 -13.82 -33.04
N LEU A 598 9.49 -13.43 -33.93
CA LEU A 598 9.39 -14.06 -35.26
C LEU A 598 10.62 -13.74 -36.11
N SER A 599 11.23 -14.75 -36.72
CA SER A 599 12.24 -14.62 -37.78
C SER A 599 11.64 -14.00 -39.07
N ALA A 600 12.44 -13.73 -40.06
CA ALA A 600 11.93 -13.32 -41.39
C ALA A 600 10.96 -14.36 -41.97
N ALA A 601 11.33 -15.63 -41.89
CA ALA A 601 10.48 -16.75 -42.32
C ALA A 601 9.18 -16.86 -41.51
N GLY A 602 9.26 -16.67 -40.18
CA GLY A 602 8.08 -16.65 -39.32
C GLY A 602 7.12 -15.49 -39.64
N ARG A 603 7.65 -14.30 -39.93
CA ARG A 603 6.82 -13.16 -40.39
C ARG A 603 6.14 -13.43 -41.73
N ALA A 604 6.86 -14.02 -42.67
CA ALA A 604 6.31 -14.41 -43.97
C ALA A 604 5.21 -15.48 -43.83
N PHE A 605 5.43 -16.50 -43.00
CA PHE A 605 4.43 -17.52 -42.69
C PHE A 605 3.14 -16.90 -42.12
N VAL A 606 3.26 -16.04 -41.12
CA VAL A 606 2.10 -15.36 -40.50
C VAL A 606 1.41 -14.42 -41.50
N ALA A 607 2.16 -13.75 -42.39
CA ALA A 607 1.61 -12.89 -43.42
C ALA A 607 0.84 -13.67 -44.52
N SER A 608 1.19 -14.94 -44.79
CA SER A 608 0.49 -15.78 -45.74
C SER A 608 -0.93 -16.19 -45.33
N GLY A 609 -1.31 -15.92 -44.06
CA GLY A 609 -2.63 -16.30 -43.53
C GLY A 609 -2.79 -17.81 -43.28
N ALA A 610 -1.70 -18.58 -43.28
CA ALA A 610 -1.72 -19.99 -42.95
C ALA A 610 -2.26 -20.22 -41.54
N GLN A 611 -3.31 -21.03 -41.40
CA GLN A 611 -3.91 -21.36 -40.11
C GLN A 611 -3.17 -22.55 -39.48
N ILE A 612 -2.85 -22.41 -38.20
CA ILE A 612 -2.24 -23.49 -37.42
C ILE A 612 -3.36 -24.38 -36.89
N HIS A 613 -3.58 -25.52 -37.54
CA HIS A 613 -4.69 -26.43 -37.24
C HIS A 613 -4.43 -27.39 -36.06
N SER A 614 -3.19 -27.67 -35.71
CA SER A 614 -2.84 -28.45 -34.51
C SER A 614 -1.38 -28.31 -34.13
N TYR A 615 -1.10 -28.24 -32.82
CA TYR A 615 0.24 -28.23 -32.23
C TYR A 615 0.70 -29.64 -31.91
N THR A 616 1.13 -30.36 -32.96
CA THR A 616 1.90 -31.59 -32.81
C THR A 616 3.36 -31.35 -33.21
N GLU A 617 4.27 -32.29 -32.94
CA GLU A 617 5.72 -32.22 -33.16
C GLU A 617 6.18 -31.67 -34.52
N THR A 618 5.29 -31.62 -35.49
CA THR A 618 5.50 -31.07 -36.87
C THR A 618 5.71 -29.55 -36.93
N ALA A 619 5.52 -28.79 -35.82
CA ALA A 619 5.76 -27.34 -35.81
C ALA A 619 7.25 -26.93 -35.99
N ARG A 620 8.20 -27.86 -35.97
CA ARG A 620 9.61 -27.59 -36.25
C ARG A 620 9.84 -27.14 -37.69
N ASP A 621 9.00 -27.55 -38.61
CA ASP A 621 9.21 -27.37 -40.06
C ASP A 621 8.26 -26.39 -40.76
N LEU A 622 7.30 -25.79 -40.00
CA LEU A 622 6.25 -24.93 -40.57
C LEU A 622 6.77 -23.73 -41.38
N CYS A 623 7.93 -23.21 -41.06
CA CYS A 623 8.49 -22.04 -41.76
C CYS A 623 9.64 -22.37 -42.71
N LYS A 624 9.99 -23.64 -42.94
CA LYS A 624 11.11 -24.00 -43.83
C LYS A 624 10.84 -23.56 -45.26
N ASP A 625 9.61 -23.70 -45.74
CA ASP A 625 9.22 -23.32 -47.09
C ASP A 625 9.23 -21.79 -47.31
N PHE A 626 9.34 -21.01 -46.27
CA PHE A 626 9.40 -19.55 -46.29
C PHE A 626 10.80 -18.99 -45.97
N SER A 627 11.82 -19.87 -45.78
CA SER A 627 13.18 -19.44 -45.44
C SER A 627 13.97 -18.92 -46.64
N ASP A 628 13.53 -19.25 -47.86
CA ASP A 628 14.24 -18.96 -49.10
C ASP A 628 13.61 -17.81 -49.92
N SER A 629 12.62 -17.14 -49.38
CA SER A 629 11.99 -15.94 -49.95
C SER A 629 12.43 -14.67 -49.22
#